data_9d809cb3b632eeb433445a5bfeecff8f
#
_entry.id   9d809cb3b632eeb433445a5bfeecff8f
#
_cell.length_a   1.000
_cell.length_b   1.000
_cell.length_c   1.000
_cell.angle_alpha   90.00
_cell.angle_beta   90.00
_cell.angle_gamma   90.00
#
_symmetry.space_group_name_H-M   'P 1'
#
loop_
_entity.id
_entity.type
_entity.pdbx_description
1 polymer ?
#
loop_
_entity_poly.entity_id
_entity_poly.type
_entity_poly.pdbx_seq_one_letter_code
_entity_poly.pdbx_strand_id
1 'polypeptide(L)'
;MSVPIESRIAAVLLWVVAFGWALLPTPWLMWWVVVRGRLPVLPLIGEPNGGPFYLNYSHAVFVVLLAAAFVLGLVQAWAGWLLWNGERSGALLQFALLPVEAVFWYGFEIPIPPFLALARVVLVVLAWPRLV
;
A
#
# COMPACT_ATOMS: atom_id res chain seq x y z
N MET A 1 -20.18 -15.30 16.28
CA MET A 1 -19.03 -16.05 15.72
C MET A 1 -17.76 -15.25 15.86
N SER A 2 -16.66 -15.93 16.13
CA SER A 2 -15.37 -15.26 16.20
C SER A 2 -14.84 -14.94 14.81
N VAL A 3 -14.11 -13.83 14.68
CA VAL A 3 -13.43 -13.46 13.44
C VAL A 3 -12.28 -14.44 13.20
N PRO A 4 -12.10 -14.97 11.98
CA PRO A 4 -10.97 -15.85 11.67
C PRO A 4 -9.64 -15.12 11.94
N ILE A 5 -8.67 -15.84 12.51
CA ILE A 5 -7.34 -15.27 12.75
C ILE A 5 -6.65 -14.87 11.45
N GLU A 6 -6.86 -15.63 10.39
CA GLU A 6 -6.29 -15.34 9.07
C GLU A 6 -6.75 -13.98 8.55
N SER A 7 -8.03 -13.63 8.77
CA SER A 7 -8.56 -12.32 8.40
C SER A 7 -7.89 -11.19 9.19
N ARG A 8 -7.65 -11.40 10.47
CA ARG A 8 -6.97 -10.41 11.32
C ARG A 8 -5.50 -10.25 10.96
N ILE A 9 -4.81 -11.34 10.66
CA ILE A 9 -3.43 -11.27 10.19
C ILE A 9 -3.37 -10.54 8.84
N ALA A 10 -4.29 -10.84 7.92
CA ALA A 10 -4.39 -10.13 6.64
C ALA A 10 -4.61 -8.62 6.86
N ALA A 11 -5.47 -8.24 7.81
CA ALA A 11 -5.70 -6.85 8.17
C ALA A 11 -4.41 -6.17 8.65
N VAL A 12 -3.65 -6.81 9.51
CA VAL A 12 -2.38 -6.28 10.01
C VAL A 12 -1.37 -6.10 8.87
N LEU A 13 -1.26 -7.09 7.97
CA LEU A 13 -0.37 -6.99 6.81
C LEU A 13 -0.77 -5.82 5.91
N LEU A 14 -2.07 -5.61 5.70
CA LEU A 14 -2.57 -4.52 4.90
C LEU A 14 -2.28 -3.16 5.57
N TRP A 15 -2.42 -3.05 6.89
CA TRP A 15 -2.06 -1.83 7.63
C TRP A 15 -0.56 -1.56 7.60
N VAL A 16 0.28 -2.60 7.68
CA VAL A 16 1.74 -2.45 7.54
C VAL A 16 2.06 -1.82 6.18
N VAL A 17 1.45 -2.30 5.10
CA VAL A 17 1.65 -1.72 3.77
C VAL A 17 1.09 -0.30 3.70
N ALA A 18 -0.13 -0.08 4.21
CA ALA A 18 -0.78 1.22 4.16
C ALA A 18 0.03 2.30 4.90
N PHE A 19 0.45 2.03 6.12
CA PHE A 19 1.20 2.99 6.92
C PHE A 19 2.67 3.05 6.54
N GLY A 20 3.31 1.91 6.25
CA GLY A 20 4.74 1.84 6.00
C GLY A 20 5.16 2.37 4.63
N TRP A 21 4.32 2.24 3.61
CA TRP A 21 4.66 2.62 2.23
C TRP A 21 3.77 3.70 1.62
N ALA A 22 2.64 4.01 2.22
CA ALA A 22 1.73 5.02 1.69
C ALA A 22 1.53 6.20 2.65
N LEU A 23 0.89 5.98 3.79
CA LEU A 23 0.40 7.08 4.63
C LEU A 23 1.52 7.88 5.32
N LEU A 24 2.60 7.23 5.76
CA LEU A 24 3.69 7.92 6.43
C LEU A 24 4.74 8.45 5.45
N PRO A 25 5.24 7.66 4.46
CA PRO A 25 6.31 8.14 3.59
C PRO A 25 5.88 9.19 2.56
N THR A 26 4.66 9.07 1.99
CA THR A 26 4.31 9.91 0.82
C THR A 26 4.23 11.40 1.13
N PRO A 27 3.67 11.88 2.26
CA PRO A 27 3.70 13.31 2.57
C PRO A 27 5.13 13.84 2.75
N TRP A 28 6.00 13.05 3.37
CA TRP A 28 7.40 13.41 3.57
C TRP A 28 8.15 13.48 2.25
N LEU A 29 7.93 12.51 1.35
CA LEU A 29 8.53 12.51 0.02
C LEU A 29 8.00 13.66 -0.84
N MET A 30 6.71 13.97 -0.75
CA MET A 30 6.12 15.13 -1.43
C MET A 30 6.81 16.43 -0.99
N TRP A 31 7.05 16.59 0.30
CA TRP A 31 7.78 17.75 0.83
C TRP A 31 9.19 17.84 0.21
N TRP A 32 9.92 16.71 0.17
CA TRP A 32 11.26 16.67 -0.41
C TRP A 32 11.25 17.12 -1.86
N VAL A 33 10.36 16.59 -2.68
CA VAL A 33 10.29 16.92 -4.11
C VAL A 33 9.90 18.38 -4.31
N VAL A 34 8.91 18.88 -3.56
CA VAL A 34 8.43 20.26 -3.72
C VAL A 34 9.48 21.28 -3.21
N VAL A 35 10.06 21.04 -2.05
CA VAL A 35 10.96 22.00 -1.40
C VAL A 35 12.41 21.85 -1.87
N ARG A 36 12.89 20.61 -2.01
CA ARG A 36 14.28 20.32 -2.35
C ARG A 36 14.49 20.00 -3.83
N GLY A 37 13.44 19.78 -4.59
CA GLY A 37 13.52 19.44 -6.01
C GLY A 37 14.04 18.05 -6.31
N ARG A 38 14.13 17.17 -5.31
CA ARG A 38 14.62 15.81 -5.45
C ARG A 38 14.12 14.92 -4.32
N LEU A 39 14.21 13.60 -4.49
CA LEU A 39 13.98 12.64 -3.41
C LEU A 39 15.18 12.61 -2.45
N PRO A 40 14.96 12.27 -1.17
CA PRO A 40 16.07 12.05 -0.24
C PRO A 40 16.85 10.80 -0.62
N VAL A 41 18.15 10.79 -0.31
CA VAL A 41 19.01 9.61 -0.46
C VAL A 41 19.24 9.03 0.93
N LEU A 42 18.75 7.80 1.15
CA LEU A 42 18.87 7.12 2.43
C LEU A 42 19.97 6.05 2.38
N PRO A 43 20.70 5.82 3.49
CA PRO A 43 21.67 4.73 3.56
C PRO A 43 20.98 3.38 3.31
N LEU A 44 21.62 2.50 2.55
CA LEU A 44 21.17 1.15 2.19
C LEU A 44 19.97 1.07 1.25
N ILE A 45 19.12 2.09 1.20
CA ILE A 45 17.88 2.09 0.41
C ILE A 45 18.05 2.91 -0.89
N GLY A 46 18.85 3.98 -0.84
CA GLY A 46 18.98 4.94 -1.93
C GLY A 46 17.81 5.93 -1.93
N GLU A 47 17.23 6.20 -3.09
CA GLU A 47 16.10 7.11 -3.23
C GLU A 47 14.80 6.33 -3.05
N PRO A 48 14.05 6.49 -1.93
CA PRO A 48 12.77 5.82 -1.76
C PRO A 48 11.79 6.30 -2.82
N ASN A 49 11.03 5.37 -3.38
CA ASN A 49 10.09 5.62 -4.48
C ASN A 49 10.75 6.17 -5.76
N GLY A 50 12.05 5.95 -5.94
CA GLY A 50 12.85 6.48 -7.04
C GLY A 50 12.76 5.69 -8.35
N GLY A 51 11.68 4.93 -8.57
CA GLY A 51 11.48 4.11 -9.76
C GLY A 51 10.98 4.88 -10.99
N PRO A 52 10.32 4.18 -11.94
CA PRO A 52 9.91 4.77 -13.22
C PRO A 52 9.09 6.06 -13.11
N PHE A 53 8.23 6.19 -12.09
CA PHE A 53 7.43 7.41 -11.93
C PHE A 53 8.30 8.64 -11.63
N TYR A 54 9.35 8.47 -10.85
CA TYR A 54 10.28 9.56 -10.56
C TYR A 54 11.18 9.87 -11.77
N LEU A 55 11.65 8.84 -12.46
CA LEU A 55 12.61 8.97 -13.55
C LEU A 55 11.97 9.49 -14.84
N ASN A 56 10.72 9.12 -15.12
CA ASN A 56 10.12 9.32 -16.45
C ASN A 56 9.09 10.46 -16.51
N TYR A 57 8.66 11.01 -15.36
CA TYR A 57 7.65 12.06 -15.31
C TYR A 57 8.20 13.33 -14.66
N SER A 58 7.49 14.44 -14.86
CA SER A 58 7.82 15.70 -14.19
C SER A 58 7.61 15.58 -12.68
N HIS A 59 8.26 16.47 -11.92
CA HIS A 59 8.07 16.51 -10.47
C HIS A 59 6.62 16.77 -10.08
N ALA A 60 5.89 17.62 -10.83
CA ALA A 60 4.48 17.88 -10.58
C ALA A 60 3.63 16.60 -10.71
N VAL A 61 3.85 15.82 -11.78
CA VAL A 61 3.16 14.54 -11.98
C VAL A 61 3.54 13.55 -10.89
N PHE A 62 4.82 13.49 -10.53
CA PHE A 62 5.30 12.59 -9.47
C PHE A 62 4.65 12.92 -8.11
N VAL A 63 4.51 14.21 -7.77
CA VAL A 63 3.81 14.63 -6.55
C VAL A 63 2.35 14.21 -6.58
N VAL A 64 1.67 14.32 -7.71
CA VAL A 64 0.29 13.83 -7.87
C VAL A 64 0.21 12.32 -7.67
N LEU A 65 1.19 11.57 -8.19
CA LEU A 65 1.25 10.12 -7.99
C LEU A 65 1.50 9.74 -6.51
N LEU A 66 2.32 10.50 -5.81
CA LEU A 66 2.51 10.32 -4.36
C LEU A 66 1.21 10.60 -3.61
N ALA A 67 0.48 11.66 -3.98
CA ALA A 67 -0.82 11.96 -3.40
C ALA A 67 -1.84 10.85 -3.66
N ALA A 68 -1.85 10.29 -4.86
CA ALA A 68 -2.69 9.15 -5.21
C ALA A 68 -2.34 7.92 -4.37
N ALA A 69 -1.05 7.66 -4.14
CA ALA A 69 -0.60 6.58 -3.26
C ALA A 69 -1.05 6.80 -1.81
N PHE A 70 -1.05 8.04 -1.34
CA PHE A 70 -1.58 8.37 -0.02
C PHE A 70 -3.07 8.02 0.08
N VAL A 71 -3.86 8.41 -0.91
CA VAL A 71 -5.29 8.08 -0.97
C VAL A 71 -5.49 6.56 -1.01
N LEU A 72 -4.70 5.84 -1.80
CA LEU A 72 -4.70 4.38 -1.82
C LEU A 72 -4.46 3.82 -0.41
N GLY A 73 -3.50 4.39 0.33
CA GLY A 73 -3.21 4.00 1.70
C GLY A 73 -4.40 4.18 2.65
N LEU A 74 -5.18 5.25 2.48
CA LEU A 74 -6.41 5.45 3.25
C LEU A 74 -7.44 4.35 2.97
N VAL A 75 -7.62 3.99 1.70
CA VAL A 75 -8.55 2.93 1.31
C VAL A 75 -8.06 1.57 1.81
N GLN A 76 -6.75 1.31 1.73
CA GLN A 76 -6.15 0.10 2.29
C GLN A 76 -6.37 0.00 3.80
N ALA A 77 -6.22 1.10 4.54
CA ALA A 77 -6.45 1.14 5.98
C ALA A 77 -7.91 0.79 6.30
N TRP A 78 -8.84 1.30 5.52
CA TRP A 78 -10.26 0.99 5.66
C TRP A 78 -10.55 -0.49 5.33
N ALA A 79 -10.00 -1.00 4.24
CA ALA A 79 -10.13 -2.44 3.92
C ALA A 79 -9.58 -3.31 5.06
N GLY A 80 -8.46 -2.91 5.65
CA GLY A 80 -7.91 -3.58 6.84
C GLY A 80 -8.87 -3.59 8.00
N TRP A 81 -9.54 -2.48 8.28
CA TRP A 81 -10.55 -2.40 9.33
C TRP A 81 -11.71 -3.37 9.09
N LEU A 82 -12.20 -3.44 7.84
CA LEU A 82 -13.27 -4.38 7.47
C LEU A 82 -12.81 -5.84 7.66
N LEU A 83 -11.58 -6.16 7.25
CA LEU A 83 -11.01 -7.50 7.43
C LEU A 83 -10.80 -7.84 8.90
N TRP A 84 -10.40 -6.87 9.72
CA TRP A 84 -10.25 -7.07 11.16
C TRP A 84 -11.58 -7.49 11.80
N ASN A 85 -12.69 -6.96 11.28
CA ASN A 85 -14.04 -7.31 11.70
C ASN A 85 -14.62 -8.55 11.00
N GLY A 86 -13.85 -9.20 10.14
CA GLY A 86 -14.26 -10.42 9.45
C GLY A 86 -15.27 -10.21 8.34
N GLU A 87 -15.32 -9.03 7.73
CA GLU A 87 -16.30 -8.71 6.69
C GLU A 87 -15.80 -9.07 5.30
N ARG A 88 -16.63 -9.72 4.51
CA ARG A 88 -16.33 -10.04 3.09
C ARG A 88 -16.09 -8.79 2.24
N SER A 89 -16.75 -7.69 2.57
CA SER A 89 -16.53 -6.42 1.88
C SER A 89 -15.06 -5.99 1.94
N GLY A 90 -14.39 -6.23 3.07
CA GLY A 90 -12.95 -5.98 3.19
C GLY A 90 -12.11 -6.86 2.28
N ALA A 91 -12.47 -8.14 2.16
CA ALA A 91 -11.82 -9.08 1.26
C ALA A 91 -11.98 -8.65 -0.19
N LEU A 92 -13.20 -8.31 -0.61
CA LEU A 92 -13.48 -7.85 -1.96
C LEU A 92 -12.75 -6.54 -2.27
N LEU A 93 -12.74 -5.61 -1.33
CA LEU A 93 -12.04 -4.33 -1.49
C LEU A 93 -10.53 -4.53 -1.65
N GLN A 94 -9.91 -5.37 -0.83
CA GLN A 94 -8.48 -5.62 -0.95
C GLN A 94 -8.12 -6.32 -2.27
N PHE A 95 -8.99 -7.21 -2.80
CA PHE A 95 -8.78 -7.77 -4.13
C PHE A 95 -8.91 -6.72 -5.23
N ALA A 96 -9.89 -5.83 -5.11
CA ALA A 96 -10.08 -4.75 -6.07
C ALA A 96 -8.91 -3.76 -6.10
N LEU A 97 -8.24 -3.58 -4.96
CA LEU A 97 -7.08 -2.68 -4.86
C LEU A 97 -5.80 -3.28 -5.47
N LEU A 98 -5.68 -4.60 -5.61
CA LEU A 98 -4.45 -5.24 -6.07
C LEU A 98 -3.93 -4.72 -7.41
N PRO A 99 -4.76 -4.54 -8.47
CA PRO A 99 -4.25 -3.98 -9.73
C PRO A 99 -3.68 -2.57 -9.56
N VAL A 100 -4.35 -1.74 -8.74
CA VAL A 100 -3.89 -0.36 -8.46
C VAL A 100 -2.58 -0.40 -7.68
N GLU A 101 -2.49 -1.25 -6.66
CA GLU A 101 -1.26 -1.45 -5.89
C GLU A 101 -0.11 -1.88 -6.80
N ALA A 102 -0.36 -2.81 -7.74
CA ALA A 102 0.67 -3.31 -8.65
C ALA A 102 1.26 -2.20 -9.53
N VAL A 103 0.45 -1.24 -9.97
CA VAL A 103 0.93 -0.07 -10.70
C VAL A 103 1.91 0.73 -9.86
N PHE A 104 1.61 0.95 -8.59
CA PHE A 104 2.48 1.68 -7.68
C PHE A 104 3.75 0.89 -7.30
N TRP A 105 3.65 -0.43 -7.14
CA TRP A 105 4.84 -1.26 -6.91
C TRP A 105 5.86 -1.12 -8.05
N TYR A 106 5.37 -1.15 -9.28
CA TYR A 106 6.21 -0.96 -10.46
C TYR A 106 6.71 0.48 -10.54
N GLY A 107 5.80 1.46 -10.45
CA GLY A 107 6.13 2.87 -10.66
C GLY A 107 7.06 3.46 -9.62
N PHE A 108 6.93 3.03 -8.37
CA PHE A 108 7.80 3.47 -7.27
C PHE A 108 8.95 2.49 -6.99
N GLU A 109 8.99 1.37 -7.69
CA GLU A 109 10.03 0.34 -7.53
C GLU A 109 10.11 -0.16 -6.07
N ILE A 110 8.99 -0.64 -5.55
CA ILE A 110 8.86 -1.08 -4.16
C ILE A 110 8.84 -2.62 -4.13
N PRO A 111 9.88 -3.29 -3.58
CA PRO A 111 10.00 -4.75 -3.68
C PRO A 111 9.26 -5.54 -2.59
N ILE A 112 9.02 -4.95 -1.41
CA ILE A 112 8.49 -5.69 -0.25
C ILE A 112 6.96 -5.85 -0.30
N PRO A 113 6.15 -4.82 -0.59
CA PRO A 113 4.69 -4.93 -0.59
C PRO A 113 4.11 -6.05 -1.45
N PRO A 114 4.66 -6.43 -2.63
CA PRO A 114 4.14 -7.55 -3.41
C PRO A 114 4.14 -8.87 -2.64
N PHE A 115 5.15 -9.13 -1.82
CA PHE A 115 5.22 -10.35 -1.00
C PHE A 115 4.18 -10.32 0.12
N LEU A 116 3.99 -9.16 0.75
CA LEU A 116 2.96 -8.98 1.77
C LEU A 116 1.56 -9.12 1.16
N ALA A 117 1.38 -8.64 -0.07
CA ALA A 117 0.12 -8.79 -0.80
C ALA A 117 -0.19 -10.27 -1.10
N LEU A 118 0.81 -11.04 -1.51
CA LEU A 118 0.65 -12.48 -1.73
C LEU A 118 0.22 -13.17 -0.44
N ALA A 119 0.90 -12.88 0.67
CA ALA A 119 0.58 -13.47 1.97
C ALA A 119 -0.87 -13.15 2.39
N ARG A 120 -1.29 -11.89 2.25
CA ARG A 120 -2.65 -11.52 2.64
C ARG A 120 -3.72 -12.11 1.71
N VAL A 121 -3.43 -12.26 0.42
CA VAL A 121 -4.34 -12.94 -0.52
C VAL A 121 -4.57 -14.37 -0.08
N VAL A 122 -3.51 -15.12 0.24
CA VAL A 122 -3.61 -16.49 0.72
C VAL A 122 -4.46 -16.54 2.01
N LEU A 123 -4.17 -15.66 2.95
CA LEU A 123 -4.90 -15.61 4.23
C LEU A 123 -6.38 -15.29 4.03
N VAL A 124 -6.71 -14.35 3.15
CA VAL A 124 -8.10 -13.99 2.85
C VAL A 124 -8.84 -15.14 2.18
N VAL A 125 -8.19 -15.85 1.25
CA VAL A 125 -8.79 -17.03 0.60
C VAL A 125 -9.08 -18.11 1.64
N LEU A 126 -8.15 -18.36 2.56
CA LEU A 126 -8.35 -19.32 3.64
C LEU A 126 -9.47 -18.92 4.59
N ALA A 127 -9.63 -17.63 4.84
CA ALA A 127 -10.66 -17.10 5.73
C ALA A 127 -12.03 -17.00 5.06
N TRP A 128 -12.10 -16.99 3.73
CA TRP A 128 -13.30 -16.65 2.96
C TRP A 128 -14.57 -17.36 3.41
N PRO A 129 -14.59 -18.69 3.64
CA PRO A 129 -15.83 -19.36 4.05
C PRO A 129 -16.40 -18.89 5.39
N ARG A 130 -15.57 -18.28 6.23
CA ARG A 130 -15.93 -17.82 7.57
C ARG A 130 -16.14 -16.31 7.66
N LEU A 131 -15.90 -15.58 6.56
CA LEU A 131 -16.19 -14.14 6.50
C LEU A 131 -17.70 -13.89 6.32
N VAL A 132 -18.16 -12.80 6.86
CA VAL A 132 -19.57 -12.40 6.80
C VAL A 132 -19.86 -11.22 5.88
#